data_856f63c3e65695205ed4bb98c511070b
#
_entry.id   856f63c3e65695205ed4bb98c511070b
#
_cell.length_a   1.000
_cell.length_b   1.000
_cell.length_c   1.000
_cell.angle_alpha   90.00
_cell.angle_beta   90.00
_cell.angle_gamma   90.00
#
_symmetry.space_group_name_H-M   'P 1'
#
loop_
_entity.id
_entity.type
_entity.pdbx_description
1 polymer ?
#
loop_
_entity_poly.entity_id
_entity_poly.type
_entity_poly.pdbx_seq_one_letter_code
_entity_poly.pdbx_strand_id
1 'polypeptide(L)'
;MYPWRQENTGIAPGNSELIIDTACVTMADMFKEEGYYTGAVGKWHLGLGPKGGTDFNREIRPNTQDIGFNYEFIIPATVDRVPCVFVENAHVVGLDPQDPITVSYQHKVGDWPTGLENPELVKMKPSQG
;
A
#
# COMPACT_ATOMS: atom_id res chain seq x y z
N MET A 1 8.51 -17.37 -0.70
CA MET A 1 8.18 -17.53 0.74
C MET A 1 7.01 -18.49 0.85
N TYR A 2 7.03 -19.41 1.80
CA TYR A 2 5.97 -20.41 1.95
C TYR A 2 4.83 -19.84 2.79
N PRO A 3 3.54 -19.95 2.37
CA PRO A 3 2.40 -19.37 3.09
C PRO A 3 2.30 -19.80 4.56
N TRP A 4 2.69 -21.03 4.87
CA TRP A 4 2.66 -21.56 6.24
C TRP A 4 3.69 -20.95 7.21
N ARG A 5 4.61 -20.11 6.70
CA ARG A 5 5.55 -19.32 7.53
C ARG A 5 5.05 -17.92 7.84
N GLN A 6 3.86 -17.58 7.37
CA GLN A 6 3.24 -16.29 7.63
C GLN A 6 1.93 -16.52 8.37
N GLU A 7 1.65 -15.72 9.35
CA GLU A 7 0.36 -15.74 10.04
C GLU A 7 -0.78 -15.30 9.13
N ASN A 8 -0.48 -14.41 8.18
CA ASN A 8 -1.45 -13.93 7.20
C ASN A 8 -1.29 -14.69 5.87
N THR A 9 -2.25 -15.56 5.57
CA THR A 9 -2.26 -16.41 4.36
C THR A 9 -3.08 -15.83 3.21
N GLY A 10 -3.75 -14.69 3.42
CA GLY A 10 -4.59 -14.01 2.43
C GLY A 10 -3.84 -13.03 1.55
N ILE A 11 -4.51 -12.54 0.51
CA ILE A 11 -4.03 -11.42 -0.30
C ILE A 11 -4.49 -10.13 0.39
N ALA A 12 -3.53 -9.29 0.77
CA ALA A 12 -3.80 -8.04 1.47
C ALA A 12 -4.60 -7.06 0.57
N PRO A 13 -5.59 -6.34 1.11
CA PRO A 13 -6.18 -5.18 0.45
C PRO A 13 -5.14 -4.09 0.14
N GLY A 14 -5.45 -3.20 -0.80
CA GLY A 14 -4.54 -2.11 -1.18
C GLY A 14 -4.25 -1.10 -0.06
N ASN A 15 -5.14 -1.01 0.92
CA ASN A 15 -5.04 -0.14 2.08
C ASN A 15 -4.72 -0.90 3.39
N SER A 16 -4.20 -2.12 3.30
CA SER A 16 -3.82 -2.88 4.49
C SER A 16 -2.64 -2.25 5.23
N GLU A 17 -2.59 -2.52 6.53
CA GLU A 17 -1.43 -2.22 7.38
C GLU A 17 -0.16 -2.90 6.87
N LEU A 18 1.01 -2.38 7.23
CA LEU A 18 2.28 -3.06 6.95
C LEU A 18 2.31 -4.41 7.67
N ILE A 19 2.39 -5.50 6.88
CA ILE A 19 2.37 -6.87 7.40
C ILE A 19 3.73 -7.39 7.85
N ILE A 20 4.80 -6.66 7.51
CA ILE A 20 6.17 -6.99 7.94
C ILE A 20 6.39 -6.32 9.30
N ASP A 21 6.73 -7.12 10.29
CA ASP A 21 7.11 -6.61 11.61
C ASP A 21 8.40 -5.79 11.49
N THR A 22 8.34 -4.52 11.88
CA THR A 22 9.48 -3.60 11.87
C THR A 22 10.59 -3.98 12.86
N ALA A 23 10.32 -4.89 13.79
CA ALA A 23 11.34 -5.47 14.66
C ALA A 23 12.15 -6.59 14.00
N CYS A 24 11.70 -7.10 12.86
CA CYS A 24 12.42 -8.14 12.12
C CYS A 24 13.55 -7.53 11.30
N VAL A 25 14.73 -8.15 11.36
CA VAL A 25 15.84 -7.81 10.47
C VAL A 25 15.54 -8.33 9.06
N THR A 26 15.44 -7.44 8.11
CA THR A 26 15.20 -7.76 6.71
C THR A 26 16.50 -7.87 5.92
N MET A 27 16.42 -8.36 4.70
CA MET A 27 17.56 -8.34 3.78
C MET A 27 18.00 -6.90 3.46
N ALA A 28 17.05 -5.95 3.41
CA ALA A 28 17.34 -4.54 3.18
C ALA A 28 18.15 -3.94 4.36
N ASP A 29 17.79 -4.29 5.60
CA ASP A 29 18.56 -3.88 6.78
C ASP A 29 20.00 -4.40 6.71
N MET A 30 20.19 -5.68 6.38
CA MET A 30 21.52 -6.28 6.26
C MET A 30 22.38 -5.55 5.22
N PHE A 31 21.85 -5.25 4.04
CA PHE A 31 22.59 -4.50 3.03
C PHE A 31 22.88 -3.06 3.46
N LYS A 32 21.95 -2.43 4.16
CA LYS A 32 22.13 -1.09 4.69
C LYS A 32 23.23 -1.02 5.73
N GLU A 33 23.33 -2.02 6.61
CA GLU A 33 24.41 -2.16 7.60
C GLU A 33 25.79 -2.31 6.93
N GLU A 34 25.85 -2.98 5.77
CA GLU A 34 27.05 -3.11 4.95
C GLU A 34 27.34 -1.89 4.07
N GLY A 35 26.60 -0.77 4.25
CA GLY A 35 26.83 0.50 3.56
C GLY A 35 26.18 0.62 2.18
N TYR A 36 25.30 -0.30 1.80
CA TYR A 36 24.53 -0.17 0.56
C TYR A 36 23.38 0.81 0.71
N TYR A 37 23.05 1.52 -0.38
CA TYR A 37 21.83 2.30 -0.48
C TYR A 37 20.72 1.42 -1.06
N THR A 38 19.70 1.15 -0.28
CA THR A 38 18.63 0.20 -0.59
C THR A 38 17.38 0.92 -1.12
N GLY A 39 16.79 0.40 -2.18
CA GLY A 39 15.58 0.98 -2.78
C GLY A 39 14.50 -0.06 -3.09
N ALA A 40 13.24 0.29 -2.82
CA ALA A 40 12.06 -0.46 -3.22
C ALA A 40 11.36 0.26 -4.36
N VAL A 41 11.23 -0.38 -5.53
CA VAL A 41 10.60 0.23 -6.71
C VAL A 41 9.60 -0.73 -7.33
N GLY A 42 8.39 -0.25 -7.61
CA GLY A 42 7.34 -0.99 -8.30
C GLY A 42 6.20 -1.45 -7.40
N LYS A 43 5.62 -2.62 -7.67
CA LYS A 43 4.50 -3.17 -6.90
C LYS A 43 4.98 -3.62 -5.51
N TRP A 44 4.36 -3.10 -4.46
CA TRP A 44 4.67 -3.47 -3.08
C TRP A 44 3.80 -4.64 -2.57
N HIS A 45 2.55 -4.42 -2.33
CA HIS A 45 1.52 -5.39 -1.93
C HIS A 45 1.76 -6.10 -0.60
N LEU A 46 2.48 -5.47 0.31
CA LEU A 46 2.76 -5.97 1.67
C LEU A 46 2.22 -5.03 2.75
N GLY A 47 1.27 -4.17 2.37
CA GLY A 47 0.68 -3.19 3.24
C GLY A 47 1.59 -2.01 3.57
N LEU A 48 0.98 -0.95 4.05
CA LEU A 48 1.64 0.28 4.50
C LEU A 48 0.84 0.86 5.66
N GLY A 49 1.49 1.65 6.50
CA GLY A 49 0.81 2.33 7.60
C GLY A 49 0.47 1.43 8.80
N PRO A 50 -0.22 2.00 9.78
CA PRO A 50 -0.51 1.36 11.05
C PRO A 50 -1.71 0.41 10.97
N LYS A 51 -1.87 -0.39 12.02
CA LYS A 51 -3.06 -1.20 12.24
C LYS A 51 -4.31 -0.32 12.27
N GLY A 52 -5.34 -0.73 11.54
CA GLY A 52 -6.62 -0.02 11.47
C GLY A 52 -6.80 0.83 10.21
N GLY A 53 -5.81 0.92 9.36
CA GLY A 53 -5.88 1.56 8.05
C GLY A 53 -4.86 2.67 7.82
N THR A 54 -4.55 2.88 6.57
CA THR A 54 -3.56 3.85 6.12
C THR A 54 -4.23 5.13 5.68
N ASP A 55 -3.82 6.27 6.25
CA ASP A 55 -4.19 7.60 5.76
C ASP A 55 -3.20 8.03 4.66
N PHE A 56 -3.65 7.96 3.41
CA PHE A 56 -2.86 8.33 2.24
C PHE A 56 -2.72 9.84 2.04
N ASN A 57 -3.33 10.66 2.89
CA ASN A 57 -3.25 12.13 2.81
C ASN A 57 -2.12 12.72 3.67
N ARG A 58 -1.36 11.86 4.34
CA ARG A 58 -0.28 12.24 5.25
C ARG A 58 0.97 11.39 5.01
N GLU A 59 2.00 11.64 5.79
CA GLU A 59 3.14 10.74 5.87
C GLU A 59 2.70 9.35 6.34
N ILE A 60 3.04 8.34 5.54
CA ILE A 60 2.64 6.96 5.77
C ILE A 60 3.71 6.27 6.62
N ARG A 61 3.36 5.93 7.87
CA ARG A 61 4.22 5.20 8.80
C ARG A 61 3.42 4.11 9.54
N PRO A 62 4.02 2.90 9.77
CA PRO A 62 5.28 2.42 9.20
C PRO A 62 5.20 2.15 7.69
N ASN A 63 6.34 2.18 7.01
CA ASN A 63 6.46 1.92 5.58
C ASN A 63 7.73 1.12 5.23
N THR A 64 8.16 1.11 3.97
CA THR A 64 9.35 0.38 3.54
C THR A 64 10.63 0.89 4.18
N GLN A 65 10.71 2.17 4.55
CA GLN A 65 11.88 2.75 5.21
C GLN A 65 12.06 2.21 6.65
N ASP A 66 10.95 1.82 7.30
CA ASP A 66 10.97 1.23 8.65
C ASP A 66 11.40 -0.24 8.65
N ILE A 67 11.62 -0.82 7.47
CA ILE A 67 12.09 -2.20 7.26
C ILE A 67 13.33 -2.26 6.37
N GLY A 68 14.18 -1.22 6.42
CA GLY A 68 15.53 -1.22 5.89
C GLY A 68 15.74 -0.55 4.54
N PHE A 69 14.72 -0.07 3.83
CA PHE A 69 14.91 0.67 2.58
C PHE A 69 15.24 2.13 2.84
N ASN A 70 16.18 2.69 2.07
CA ASN A 70 16.52 4.10 2.10
C ASN A 70 15.58 4.93 1.22
N TYR A 71 15.09 4.33 0.15
CA TYR A 71 14.24 4.98 -0.85
C TYR A 71 13.08 4.06 -1.25
N GLU A 72 11.93 4.64 -1.53
CA GLU A 72 10.83 3.93 -2.16
C GLU A 72 10.16 4.75 -3.26
N PHE A 73 9.80 4.06 -4.35
CA PHE A 73 8.83 4.53 -5.34
C PHE A 73 7.94 3.36 -5.74
N ILE A 74 6.79 3.27 -5.11
CA ILE A 74 5.95 2.07 -5.14
C ILE A 74 4.49 2.39 -5.45
N ILE A 75 3.75 1.35 -5.90
CA ILE A 75 2.30 1.31 -5.79
C ILE A 75 1.93 0.42 -4.61
N PRO A 76 0.97 0.82 -3.75
CA PRO A 76 0.63 0.08 -2.52
C PRO A 76 0.25 -1.38 -2.77
N ALA A 77 -0.51 -1.66 -3.84
CA ALA A 77 -0.89 -3.02 -4.22
C ALA A 77 -0.75 -3.22 -5.73
N THR A 78 -1.86 -3.22 -6.45
CA THR A 78 -1.94 -3.42 -7.90
C THR A 78 -2.77 -2.30 -8.53
N VAL A 79 -2.65 -2.09 -9.83
CA VAL A 79 -3.38 -1.04 -10.55
C VAL A 79 -4.90 -1.26 -10.60
N ASP A 80 -5.36 -2.44 -10.23
CA ASP A 80 -6.77 -2.81 -10.11
C ASP A 80 -7.29 -2.78 -8.66
N ARG A 81 -6.51 -2.23 -7.72
CA ARG A 81 -6.87 -2.12 -6.30
C ARG A 81 -6.63 -0.72 -5.78
N VAL A 82 -7.64 -0.18 -5.11
CA VAL A 82 -7.56 1.17 -4.52
C VAL A 82 -6.72 1.17 -3.23
N PRO A 83 -5.97 2.26 -3.00
CA PRO A 83 -5.79 3.41 -3.88
C PRO A 83 -4.77 3.12 -4.99
N CYS A 84 -5.08 3.55 -6.22
CA CYS A 84 -4.18 3.44 -7.36
C CYS A 84 -3.27 4.67 -7.42
N VAL A 85 -2.38 4.80 -6.46
CA VAL A 85 -1.47 5.94 -6.30
C VAL A 85 -0.02 5.49 -6.35
N PHE A 86 0.88 6.41 -6.68
CA PHE A 86 2.30 6.24 -6.43
C PHE A 86 2.66 6.81 -5.07
N VAL A 87 3.48 6.09 -4.33
CA VAL A 87 4.04 6.54 -3.05
C VAL A 87 5.54 6.68 -3.21
N GLU A 88 6.07 7.85 -2.91
CA GLU A 88 7.49 8.14 -2.88
C GLU A 88 7.89 8.61 -1.49
N ASN A 89 8.83 7.93 -0.86
CA ASN A 89 9.36 8.27 0.46
C ASN A 89 8.27 8.65 1.47
N ALA A 90 7.36 7.72 1.71
CA ALA A 90 6.25 7.84 2.65
C ALA A 90 5.10 8.78 2.24
N HIS A 91 5.13 9.39 1.06
CA HIS A 91 4.10 10.36 0.65
C HIS A 91 3.50 9.98 -0.71
N VAL A 92 2.22 10.23 -0.87
CA VAL A 92 1.55 10.09 -2.16
C VAL A 92 2.03 11.17 -3.12
N VAL A 93 2.45 10.74 -4.29
CA VAL A 93 2.92 11.64 -5.36
C VAL A 93 1.74 12.40 -5.95
N GLY A 94 1.85 13.73 -6.03
CA GLY A 94 0.82 14.58 -6.64
C GLY A 94 -0.47 14.70 -5.82
N LEU A 95 -0.42 14.45 -4.51
CA LEU A 95 -1.56 14.62 -3.62
C LEU A 95 -2.10 16.06 -3.69
N ASP A 96 -3.39 16.18 -3.98
CA ASP A 96 -4.10 17.46 -3.90
C ASP A 96 -4.79 17.57 -2.53
N PRO A 97 -4.40 18.53 -1.68
CA PRO A 97 -5.05 18.73 -0.38
C PRO A 97 -6.54 19.12 -0.47
N GLN A 98 -7.00 19.59 -1.64
CA GLN A 98 -8.40 19.95 -1.87
C GLN A 98 -9.23 18.76 -2.39
N ASP A 99 -8.56 17.68 -2.81
CA ASP A 99 -9.20 16.43 -3.22
C ASP A 99 -8.58 15.25 -2.44
N PRO A 100 -8.92 15.12 -1.15
CA PRO A 100 -8.32 14.11 -0.29
C PRO A 100 -8.72 12.70 -0.70
N ILE A 101 -7.76 11.78 -0.60
CA ILE A 101 -7.95 10.36 -0.90
C ILE A 101 -8.76 9.71 0.22
N THR A 102 -9.88 9.11 -0.15
CA THR A 102 -10.68 8.26 0.73
C THR A 102 -10.78 6.87 0.12
N VAL A 103 -10.42 5.85 0.90
CA VAL A 103 -10.44 4.45 0.45
C VAL A 103 -11.43 3.65 1.28
N SER A 104 -12.36 2.97 0.61
CA SER A 104 -13.25 2.00 1.25
C SER A 104 -13.42 0.78 0.35
N TYR A 105 -13.25 -0.42 0.95
CA TYR A 105 -13.56 -1.70 0.30
C TYR A 105 -14.95 -2.24 0.69
N GLN A 106 -15.64 -1.58 1.60
CA GLN A 106 -16.90 -2.07 2.18
C GLN A 106 -18.09 -1.16 1.87
N HIS A 107 -17.84 0.13 1.68
CA HIS A 107 -18.89 1.13 1.56
C HIS A 107 -18.60 2.08 0.41
N LYS A 108 -19.68 2.54 -0.22
CA LYS A 108 -19.62 3.63 -1.20
C LYS A 108 -19.03 4.88 -0.56
N VAL A 109 -18.13 5.53 -1.27
CA VAL A 109 -17.52 6.79 -0.85
C VAL A 109 -18.31 7.95 -1.46
N GLY A 110 -19.00 8.73 -0.62
CA GLY A 110 -19.81 9.86 -1.05
C GLY A 110 -20.84 9.50 -2.11
N ASP A 111 -21.03 10.38 -3.09
CA ASP A 111 -21.96 10.18 -4.20
C ASP A 111 -21.31 9.65 -5.49
N TRP A 112 -20.02 9.30 -5.42
CA TRP A 112 -19.30 8.77 -6.57
C TRP A 112 -19.84 7.40 -7.00
N PRO A 113 -19.98 7.16 -8.31
CA PRO A 113 -20.47 5.89 -8.81
C PRO A 113 -19.48 4.75 -8.47
N THR A 114 -20.01 3.61 -8.06
CA THR A 114 -19.22 2.41 -7.88
C THR A 114 -19.12 1.61 -9.19
N GLY A 115 -18.13 0.73 -9.29
CA GLY A 115 -18.03 -0.17 -10.43
C GLY A 115 -19.23 -1.11 -10.60
N LEU A 116 -19.93 -1.41 -9.50
CA LEU A 116 -21.19 -2.19 -9.54
C LEU A 116 -22.35 -1.41 -10.13
N GLU A 117 -22.41 -0.08 -9.87
CA GLU A 117 -23.45 0.79 -10.40
C GLU A 117 -23.20 1.19 -11.87
N ASN A 118 -21.93 1.15 -12.30
CA ASN A 118 -21.53 1.58 -13.64
C ASN A 118 -20.54 0.57 -14.27
N PRO A 119 -20.95 -0.67 -14.52
CA PRO A 119 -20.08 -1.72 -15.02
C PRO A 119 -19.52 -1.47 -16.42
N GLU A 120 -20.15 -0.58 -17.18
CA GLU A 120 -19.68 -0.15 -18.51
C GLU A 120 -18.52 0.85 -18.43
N LEU A 121 -18.42 1.61 -17.33
CA LEU A 121 -17.34 2.59 -17.11
C LEU A 121 -16.17 2.01 -16.34
N VAL A 122 -16.44 1.08 -15.45
CA VAL A 122 -15.43 0.48 -14.56
C VAL A 122 -15.44 -1.04 -14.73
N LYS A 123 -14.51 -1.54 -15.51
CA LYS A 123 -14.36 -2.99 -15.74
C LYS A 123 -13.66 -3.67 -14.55
N MET A 124 -14.25 -3.57 -13.38
CA MET A 124 -13.74 -4.26 -12.20
C MET A 124 -14.50 -5.55 -11.94
N LYS A 125 -13.78 -6.56 -11.46
CA LYS A 125 -14.44 -7.75 -10.94
C LYS A 125 -15.20 -7.40 -9.66
N PRO A 126 -16.40 -7.96 -9.43
CA PRO A 126 -17.21 -7.65 -8.23
C PRO A 126 -16.50 -7.86 -6.89
N SER A 127 -15.48 -8.71 -6.85
CA SER A 127 -14.67 -8.99 -5.66
C SER A 127 -13.54 -7.98 -5.41
N GLN A 128 -13.39 -6.97 -6.24
CA GLN A 128 -12.25 -6.03 -6.21
C GLN A 128 -12.67 -4.57 -6.10
N GLY A 129 -13.97 -4.29 -6.07
CA GLY A 129 -14.51 -2.93 -6.01
C GLY A 129 -15.49 -2.74 -4.91
#